data_0528acde47a41692d4a0b3bb07c16464
#
_entry.id   0528acde47a41692d4a0b3bb07c16464
#
_cell.length_a   1.000
_cell.length_b   1.000
_cell.length_c   1.000
_cell.angle_alpha   90.00
_cell.angle_beta   90.00
_cell.angle_gamma   90.00
#
_symmetry.space_group_name_H-M   'P 1'
#
loop_
_entity.id
_entity.type
_entity.pdbx_description
1 polymer ?
#
loop_
_entity_poly.entity_id
_entity_poly.type
_entity_poly.pdbx_seq_one_letter_code
_entity_poly.pdbx_strand_id
1 'polypeptide(L)'
;MYNAIKDVVANAEGQVIIGEVNQDATSGNITGRGMGFINKFKELAEADGKKVAVVGNEYYVNLVENNAKEADADIIIEVAVPAQTTVELSATEASNIMNKKDTIAMFGSNQVTAEGLLTANQNLDVLGSGDGKILGVGFDAGSTQKAAVKDGTLLGSVTQAPVDQGRIAIETLNDICEGKEVKDVETACYWYDAETMEDAEIAPNLYD
;
A
#
# COMPACT_ATOMS: atom_id res chain seq x y z
N MET A 1 -0.59 8.65 -2.63
CA MET A 1 0.22 8.94 -1.41
C MET A 1 1.24 10.05 -1.66
N TYR A 2 2.31 9.88 -2.46
CA TYR A 2 3.38 10.90 -2.59
C TYR A 2 2.87 12.32 -2.82
N ASN A 3 1.98 12.52 -3.79
CA ASN A 3 1.41 13.84 -4.08
C ASN A 3 0.67 14.50 -2.89
N ALA A 4 0.15 13.70 -1.95
CA ALA A 4 -0.54 14.21 -0.77
C ALA A 4 0.41 14.61 0.37
N ILE A 5 1.66 14.11 0.36
CA ILE A 5 2.65 14.38 1.42
C ILE A 5 3.86 15.17 0.94
N LYS A 6 3.98 15.48 -0.36
CA LYS A 6 5.17 16.14 -0.93
C LYS A 6 5.51 17.46 -0.26
N ASP A 7 4.51 18.23 0.15
CA ASP A 7 4.73 19.49 0.83
C ASP A 7 5.25 19.28 2.27
N VAL A 8 4.81 18.22 2.94
CA VAL A 8 5.35 17.81 4.26
C VAL A 8 6.81 17.39 4.10
N VAL A 9 7.12 16.58 3.09
CA VAL A 9 8.51 16.17 2.76
C VAL A 9 9.39 17.35 2.41
N ALA A 10 8.86 18.34 1.66
CA ALA A 10 9.61 19.52 1.25
C ALA A 10 9.97 20.43 2.43
N ASN A 11 9.11 20.51 3.44
CA ASN A 11 9.27 21.38 4.61
C ASN A 11 9.87 20.64 5.84
N ALA A 12 10.17 19.36 5.74
CA ALA A 12 10.77 18.60 6.84
C ALA A 12 12.19 19.09 7.14
N GLU A 13 12.50 19.30 8.44
CA GLU A 13 13.85 19.67 8.90
C GLU A 13 14.83 18.48 8.96
N GLY A 14 14.37 17.26 8.69
CA GLY A 14 15.15 16.02 8.76
C GLY A 14 14.58 14.94 7.87
N GLN A 15 15.01 13.69 8.12
CA GLN A 15 14.48 12.53 7.44
C GLN A 15 13.02 12.30 7.80
N VAL A 16 12.22 11.85 6.82
CA VAL A 16 10.85 11.36 7.06
C VAL A 16 10.76 9.86 6.78
N ILE A 17 9.85 9.20 7.47
CA ILE A 17 9.63 7.75 7.34
C ILE A 17 8.28 7.49 6.67
N ILE A 18 8.31 6.64 5.67
CA ILE A 18 7.13 6.04 5.03
C ILE A 18 7.14 4.56 5.39
N GLY A 19 6.14 4.11 6.13
CA GLY A 19 6.03 2.69 6.47
C GLY A 19 5.31 1.91 5.39
N GLU A 20 5.80 0.72 5.11
CA GLU A 20 5.16 -0.26 4.26
C GLU A 20 5.06 -1.59 4.99
N VAL A 21 3.82 -2.10 5.15
CA VAL A 21 3.59 -3.43 5.72
C VAL A 21 3.13 -4.36 4.60
N ASN A 22 3.98 -5.33 4.26
CA ASN A 22 3.67 -6.34 3.25
C ASN A 22 3.27 -7.66 3.91
N GLN A 23 2.27 -8.32 3.36
CA GLN A 23 1.77 -9.59 3.87
C GLN A 23 2.87 -10.65 3.99
N ASP A 24 3.70 -10.78 2.96
CA ASP A 24 4.79 -11.75 2.86
C ASP A 24 5.88 -11.27 1.88
N ALA A 25 6.94 -12.05 1.76
CA ALA A 25 8.06 -11.80 0.85
C ALA A 25 8.22 -12.94 -0.18
N THR A 26 7.19 -13.74 -0.43
CA THR A 26 7.27 -14.93 -1.28
C THR A 26 6.23 -14.96 -2.39
N SER A 27 5.07 -14.36 -2.19
CA SER A 27 3.99 -14.30 -3.17
C SER A 27 4.31 -13.27 -4.26
N GLY A 28 4.30 -13.66 -5.53
CA GLY A 28 4.62 -12.77 -6.64
C GLY A 28 3.69 -11.55 -6.74
N ASN A 29 2.40 -11.71 -6.46
CA ASN A 29 1.45 -10.60 -6.44
C ASN A 29 1.71 -9.62 -5.28
N ILE A 30 2.04 -10.09 -4.09
CA ILE A 30 2.37 -9.22 -2.94
C ILE A 30 3.69 -8.50 -3.19
N THR A 31 4.72 -9.21 -3.68
CA THR A 31 5.98 -8.58 -4.11
C THR A 31 5.74 -7.52 -5.18
N GLY A 32 4.88 -7.81 -6.16
CA GLY A 32 4.51 -6.85 -7.21
C GLY A 32 3.84 -5.58 -6.65
N ARG A 33 2.96 -5.70 -5.65
CA ARG A 33 2.32 -4.54 -4.98
C ARG A 33 3.33 -3.71 -4.19
N GLY A 34 4.14 -4.37 -3.34
CA GLY A 34 5.13 -3.71 -2.52
C GLY A 34 6.20 -3.01 -3.37
N MET A 35 6.82 -3.75 -4.30
CA MET A 35 7.82 -3.15 -5.19
C MET A 35 7.23 -2.09 -6.13
N GLY A 36 5.98 -2.25 -6.55
CA GLY A 36 5.26 -1.22 -7.33
C GLY A 36 5.10 0.08 -6.55
N PHE A 37 4.74 -0.01 -5.27
CA PHE A 37 4.69 1.14 -4.36
C PHE A 37 6.07 1.76 -4.18
N ILE A 38 7.07 0.98 -3.78
CA ILE A 38 8.44 1.44 -3.55
C ILE A 38 9.00 2.14 -4.79
N ASN A 39 8.95 1.48 -5.96
CA ASN A 39 9.54 2.00 -7.18
C ASN A 39 8.86 3.29 -7.64
N LYS A 40 7.51 3.35 -7.59
CA LYS A 40 6.79 4.55 -8.00
C LYS A 40 6.95 5.70 -7.02
N PHE A 41 6.97 5.42 -5.73
CA PHE A 41 7.22 6.43 -4.71
C PHE A 41 8.64 7.02 -4.87
N LYS A 42 9.65 6.14 -5.03
CA LYS A 42 11.04 6.52 -5.27
C LYS A 42 11.19 7.36 -6.54
N GLU A 43 10.61 6.92 -7.67
CA GLU A 43 10.61 7.67 -8.93
C GLU A 43 10.09 9.13 -8.75
N LEU A 44 8.94 9.28 -8.09
CA LEU A 44 8.33 10.59 -7.88
C LEU A 44 9.16 11.48 -6.93
N ALA A 45 9.67 10.91 -5.84
CA ALA A 45 10.49 11.64 -4.88
C ALA A 45 11.84 12.07 -5.48
N GLU A 46 12.47 11.19 -6.26
CA GLU A 46 13.74 11.50 -6.95
C GLU A 46 13.55 12.55 -8.05
N ALA A 47 12.40 12.57 -8.72
CA ALA A 47 12.07 13.65 -9.68
C ALA A 47 11.97 15.03 -8.99
N ASP A 48 11.56 15.06 -7.71
CA ASP A 48 11.56 16.26 -6.88
C ASP A 48 12.92 16.51 -6.17
N GLY A 49 13.97 15.77 -6.55
CA GLY A 49 15.35 15.96 -6.04
C GLY A 49 15.59 15.34 -4.66
N LYS A 50 14.69 14.49 -4.16
CA LYS A 50 14.83 13.83 -2.86
C LYS A 50 15.57 12.49 -3.00
N LYS A 51 16.40 12.15 -2.02
CA LYS A 51 17.05 10.84 -1.93
C LYS A 51 16.19 9.90 -1.10
N VAL A 52 15.94 8.71 -1.62
CA VAL A 52 15.12 7.69 -0.97
C VAL A 52 15.98 6.49 -0.62
N ALA A 53 15.96 6.09 0.64
CA ALA A 53 16.50 4.82 1.11
C ALA A 53 15.35 3.86 1.46
N VAL A 54 15.50 2.60 1.07
CA VAL A 54 14.60 1.51 1.46
C VAL A 54 15.32 0.64 2.47
N VAL A 55 14.70 0.41 3.61
CA VAL A 55 15.26 -0.35 4.74
C VAL A 55 14.24 -1.37 5.26
N GLY A 56 14.64 -2.21 6.21
CA GLY A 56 13.77 -3.19 6.86
C GLY A 56 13.94 -4.58 6.26
N ASN A 57 12.89 -5.17 5.70
CA ASN A 57 12.91 -6.54 5.20
C ASN A 57 13.93 -6.74 4.07
N GLU A 58 14.91 -7.64 4.29
CA GLU A 58 16.05 -7.85 3.38
C GLU A 58 15.63 -8.27 1.96
N TYR A 59 14.55 -9.03 1.81
CA TYR A 59 14.06 -9.45 0.51
C TYR A 59 13.70 -8.24 -0.36
N TYR A 60 12.88 -7.32 0.17
CA TYR A 60 12.49 -6.10 -0.55
C TYR A 60 13.68 -5.16 -0.77
N VAL A 61 14.50 -4.95 0.25
CA VAL A 61 15.71 -4.11 0.15
C VAL A 61 16.63 -4.57 -0.98
N ASN A 62 16.83 -5.88 -1.12
CA ASN A 62 17.68 -6.46 -2.16
C ASN A 62 17.11 -6.34 -3.59
N LEU A 63 15.80 -6.08 -3.73
CA LEU A 63 15.16 -5.85 -5.04
C LEU A 63 15.25 -4.38 -5.50
N VAL A 64 15.64 -3.46 -4.61
CA VAL A 64 15.68 -2.02 -4.94
C VAL A 64 16.96 -1.68 -5.68
N GLU A 65 16.81 -1.21 -6.92
CA GLU A 65 17.93 -0.68 -7.68
C GLU A 65 18.36 0.71 -7.18
N ASN A 66 19.67 0.95 -7.15
CA ASN A 66 20.25 2.23 -6.75
C ASN A 66 19.73 2.73 -5.39
N ASN A 67 19.61 1.82 -4.41
CA ASN A 67 19.15 2.16 -3.07
C ASN A 67 20.16 3.12 -2.41
N ALA A 68 19.67 4.27 -1.92
CA ALA A 68 20.52 5.22 -1.21
C ALA A 68 20.92 4.66 0.18
N LYS A 69 21.99 5.19 0.74
CA LYS A 69 22.32 4.89 2.14
C LYS A 69 21.34 5.62 3.05
N GLU A 70 20.88 4.95 4.08
CA GLU A 70 19.94 5.50 5.05
C GLU A 70 20.40 6.86 5.61
N ALA A 71 21.70 6.98 5.96
CA ALA A 71 22.27 8.22 6.49
C ALA A 71 22.28 9.41 5.52
N ASP A 72 22.15 9.15 4.23
CA ASP A 72 22.21 10.18 3.17
C ASP A 72 20.82 10.48 2.57
N ALA A 73 19.77 9.80 3.04
CA ALA A 73 18.42 9.90 2.52
C ALA A 73 17.62 11.05 3.15
N ASP A 74 16.73 11.65 2.35
CA ASP A 74 15.70 12.57 2.83
C ASP A 74 14.45 11.80 3.28
N ILE A 75 14.18 10.68 2.61
CA ILE A 75 13.01 9.82 2.83
C ILE A 75 13.50 8.39 3.07
N ILE A 76 12.97 7.76 4.10
CA ILE A 76 13.18 6.35 4.39
C ILE A 76 11.87 5.62 4.12
N ILE A 77 11.87 4.64 3.23
CA ILE A 77 10.79 3.67 3.10
C ILE A 77 11.17 2.45 3.96
N GLU A 78 10.47 2.27 5.05
CA GLU A 78 10.69 1.14 5.96
C GLU A 78 9.70 0.03 5.65
N VAL A 79 10.21 -1.11 5.19
CA VAL A 79 9.42 -2.27 4.79
C VAL A 79 9.41 -3.30 5.93
N ALA A 80 8.23 -3.61 6.43
CA ALA A 80 8.00 -4.66 7.41
C ALA A 80 7.19 -5.82 6.81
N VAL A 81 7.53 -7.04 7.22
CA VAL A 81 6.80 -8.25 6.85
C VAL A 81 6.52 -9.03 8.13
N PRO A 82 5.26 -9.24 8.51
CA PRO A 82 4.92 -9.99 9.71
C PRO A 82 5.32 -11.46 9.58
N ALA A 83 5.64 -12.11 10.68
CA ALA A 83 6.06 -13.51 10.71
C ALA A 83 4.97 -14.48 10.22
N GLN A 84 3.71 -14.07 10.27
CA GLN A 84 2.54 -14.78 9.73
C GLN A 84 1.52 -13.77 9.21
N THR A 85 0.73 -14.17 8.22
CA THR A 85 -0.32 -13.36 7.62
C THR A 85 -1.54 -13.28 8.55
N THR A 86 -1.45 -12.46 9.59
CA THR A 86 -2.57 -12.14 10.50
C THR A 86 -2.66 -10.64 10.74
N VAL A 87 -3.88 -10.17 11.04
CA VAL A 87 -4.13 -8.75 11.34
C VAL A 87 -3.33 -8.31 12.57
N GLU A 88 -3.25 -9.15 13.61
CA GLU A 88 -2.56 -8.83 14.86
C GLU A 88 -1.06 -8.65 14.68
N LEU A 89 -0.42 -9.54 13.90
CA LEU A 89 1.02 -9.42 13.63
C LEU A 89 1.29 -8.25 12.68
N SER A 90 0.41 -8.01 11.71
CA SER A 90 0.49 -6.82 10.85
C SER A 90 0.31 -5.53 11.68
N ALA A 91 -0.58 -5.53 12.68
CA ALA A 91 -0.75 -4.40 13.60
C ALA A 91 0.49 -4.16 14.47
N THR A 92 1.18 -5.23 14.86
CA THR A 92 2.44 -5.12 15.61
C THR A 92 3.50 -4.42 14.77
N GLU A 93 3.70 -4.86 13.53
CA GLU A 93 4.66 -4.22 12.61
C GLU A 93 4.27 -2.76 12.30
N ALA A 94 2.98 -2.51 12.04
CA ALA A 94 2.47 -1.17 11.83
C ALA A 94 2.73 -0.25 13.03
N SER A 95 2.45 -0.73 14.26
CA SER A 95 2.67 0.02 15.49
C SER A 95 4.15 0.36 15.68
N ASN A 96 5.06 -0.56 15.37
CA ASN A 96 6.49 -0.34 15.46
C ASN A 96 6.96 0.85 14.59
N ILE A 97 6.39 0.98 13.38
CA ILE A 97 6.71 2.08 12.47
C ILE A 97 5.96 3.36 12.87
N MET A 98 4.65 3.28 13.14
CA MET A 98 3.82 4.43 13.51
C MET A 98 4.29 5.15 14.79
N ASN A 99 4.95 4.44 15.72
CA ASN A 99 5.51 5.04 16.94
C ASN A 99 6.81 5.82 16.70
N LYS A 100 7.40 5.77 15.51
CA LYS A 100 8.56 6.57 15.17
C LYS A 100 8.13 8.01 14.91
N LYS A 101 8.81 8.97 15.53
CA LYS A 101 8.44 10.38 15.51
C LYS A 101 8.30 10.98 14.10
N ASP A 102 9.12 10.51 13.17
CA ASP A 102 9.23 11.11 11.84
C ASP A 102 8.44 10.29 10.78
N THR A 103 7.56 9.38 11.21
CA THR A 103 6.64 8.65 10.33
C THR A 103 5.50 9.57 9.90
N ILE A 104 5.36 9.75 8.57
CA ILE A 104 4.34 10.64 7.99
C ILE A 104 3.32 9.91 7.10
N ALA A 105 3.62 8.69 6.67
CA ALA A 105 2.68 7.90 5.89
C ALA A 105 2.88 6.39 6.08
N MET A 106 1.79 5.62 5.87
CA MET A 106 1.77 4.15 5.97
C MET A 106 1.03 3.54 4.78
N PHE A 107 1.55 2.45 4.24
CA PHE A 107 0.93 1.64 3.20
C PHE A 107 0.77 0.19 3.66
N GLY A 108 -0.43 -0.37 3.51
CA GLY A 108 -0.70 -1.80 3.68
C GLY A 108 -0.94 -2.46 2.32
N SER A 109 -0.14 -3.46 1.95
CA SER A 109 -0.11 -4.04 0.60
C SER A 109 -1.27 -4.99 0.26
N ASN A 110 -2.12 -5.30 1.23
CA ASN A 110 -3.34 -6.09 1.04
C ASN A 110 -4.34 -5.84 2.18
N GLN A 111 -5.51 -6.48 2.12
CA GLN A 111 -6.56 -6.32 3.14
C GLN A 111 -6.04 -6.58 4.57
N VAL A 112 -5.33 -7.70 4.80
CA VAL A 112 -4.85 -8.08 6.14
C VAL A 112 -3.90 -7.02 6.71
N THR A 113 -2.97 -6.52 5.90
CA THR A 113 -2.02 -5.50 6.36
C THR A 113 -2.67 -4.13 6.51
N ALA A 114 -3.63 -3.75 5.65
CA ALA A 114 -4.40 -2.53 5.80
C ALA A 114 -5.28 -2.56 7.06
N GLU A 115 -5.94 -3.69 7.35
CA GLU A 115 -6.66 -3.90 8.63
C GLU A 115 -5.69 -3.89 9.82
N GLY A 116 -4.45 -4.34 9.65
CA GLY A 116 -3.36 -4.22 10.62
C GLY A 116 -3.04 -2.75 10.94
N LEU A 117 -2.94 -1.88 9.91
CA LEU A 117 -2.77 -0.44 10.12
C LEU A 117 -3.91 0.14 10.95
N LEU A 118 -5.15 -0.21 10.61
CA LEU A 118 -6.35 0.27 11.32
C LEU A 118 -6.39 -0.24 12.76
N THR A 119 -6.03 -1.50 12.99
CA THR A 119 -5.96 -2.10 14.33
C THR A 119 -4.90 -1.42 15.20
N ALA A 120 -3.71 -1.14 14.64
CA ALA A 120 -2.68 -0.36 15.33
C ALA A 120 -3.20 1.04 15.69
N ASN A 121 -3.94 1.67 14.79
CA ASN A 121 -4.49 3.01 14.97
C ASN A 121 -5.53 3.09 16.09
N GLN A 122 -6.27 2.02 16.40
CA GLN A 122 -7.24 2.01 17.51
C GLN A 122 -6.61 2.41 18.86
N ASN A 123 -5.33 2.10 19.04
CA ASN A 123 -4.60 2.44 20.28
C ASN A 123 -3.76 3.72 20.15
N LEU A 124 -3.29 4.04 18.94
CA LEU A 124 -2.36 5.15 18.70
C LEU A 124 -3.08 6.45 18.32
N ASP A 125 -4.22 6.34 17.63
CA ASP A 125 -4.98 7.48 17.08
C ASP A 125 -4.12 8.47 16.29
N VAL A 126 -3.27 7.95 15.40
CA VAL A 126 -2.33 8.74 14.61
C VAL A 126 -2.67 8.80 13.13
N LEU A 127 -3.49 7.88 12.60
CA LEU A 127 -3.89 7.90 11.18
C LEU A 127 -4.91 9.00 10.88
N GLY A 128 -4.84 9.56 9.70
CA GLY A 128 -5.80 10.56 9.20
C GLY A 128 -5.16 11.58 8.26
N SER A 129 -5.96 12.61 7.91
CA SER A 129 -5.56 13.74 7.10
C SER A 129 -5.56 15.00 7.95
N GLY A 130 -4.43 15.43 8.47
CA GLY A 130 -4.33 16.64 9.29
C GLY A 130 -2.92 16.86 9.79
N ASP A 131 -2.67 18.00 10.40
CA ASP A 131 -1.36 18.33 10.95
C ASP A 131 -0.95 17.31 12.02
N GLY A 132 0.22 16.70 11.85
CA GLY A 132 0.77 15.71 12.76
C GLY A 132 0.14 14.32 12.67
N LYS A 133 -0.78 14.09 11.73
CA LYS A 133 -1.33 12.76 11.42
C LYS A 133 -0.47 12.01 10.41
N ILE A 134 -0.52 10.69 10.47
CA ILE A 134 0.13 9.78 9.51
C ILE A 134 -0.88 9.44 8.43
N LEU A 135 -0.54 9.68 7.17
CA LEU A 135 -1.40 9.40 6.03
C LEU A 135 -1.44 7.89 5.76
N GLY A 136 -2.60 7.25 5.97
CA GLY A 136 -2.79 5.84 5.68
C GLY A 136 -3.30 5.56 4.27
N VAL A 137 -2.77 4.54 3.62
CA VAL A 137 -3.26 4.00 2.33
C VAL A 137 -3.31 2.49 2.40
N GLY A 138 -4.38 1.89 1.87
CA GLY A 138 -4.56 0.44 1.81
C GLY A 138 -4.48 -0.15 0.42
N PHE A 139 -4.63 -1.46 0.37
CA PHE A 139 -4.88 -2.25 -0.83
C PHE A 139 -6.00 -3.24 -0.52
N ASP A 140 -6.84 -3.56 -1.51
CA ASP A 140 -8.10 -4.28 -1.39
C ASP A 140 -9.24 -3.40 -0.82
N ALA A 141 -10.43 -3.96 -0.57
CA ALA A 141 -11.65 -3.18 -0.32
C ALA A 141 -12.64 -3.83 0.67
N GLY A 142 -12.15 -4.48 1.72
CA GLY A 142 -13.01 -5.02 2.78
C GLY A 142 -13.83 -3.95 3.51
N SER A 143 -14.93 -4.34 4.16
CA SER A 143 -15.86 -3.42 4.84
C SER A 143 -15.18 -2.48 5.84
N THR A 144 -14.20 -2.98 6.60
CA THR A 144 -13.41 -2.17 7.55
C THR A 144 -12.61 -1.07 6.83
N GLN A 145 -11.98 -1.41 5.70
CA GLN A 145 -11.23 -0.44 4.90
C GLN A 145 -12.15 0.62 4.27
N LYS A 146 -13.28 0.19 3.69
CA LYS A 146 -14.29 1.11 3.12
C LYS A 146 -14.79 2.11 4.17
N ALA A 147 -15.05 1.64 5.39
CA ALA A 147 -15.44 2.52 6.49
C ALA A 147 -14.35 3.53 6.82
N ALA A 148 -13.09 3.08 6.93
CA ALA A 148 -11.94 3.94 7.23
C ALA A 148 -11.61 4.94 6.11
N VAL A 149 -11.87 4.61 4.85
CA VAL A 149 -11.79 5.55 3.73
C VAL A 149 -12.90 6.59 3.81
N LYS A 150 -14.12 6.16 4.12
CA LYS A 150 -15.29 7.04 4.20
C LYS A 150 -15.19 8.04 5.36
N ASP A 151 -14.60 7.65 6.49
CA ASP A 151 -14.43 8.54 7.65
C ASP A 151 -13.11 9.34 7.64
N GLY A 152 -12.24 9.10 6.64
CA GLY A 152 -10.98 9.84 6.46
C GLY A 152 -9.81 9.32 7.30
N THR A 153 -9.96 8.19 8.01
CA THR A 153 -8.83 7.51 8.68
C THR A 153 -7.80 7.00 7.68
N LEU A 154 -8.26 6.50 6.52
CA LEU A 154 -7.41 6.24 5.35
C LEU A 154 -7.69 7.29 4.27
N LEU A 155 -6.64 7.74 3.58
CA LEU A 155 -6.77 8.60 2.40
C LEU A 155 -7.54 7.90 1.29
N GLY A 156 -7.35 6.61 1.16
CA GLY A 156 -7.96 5.76 0.15
C GLY A 156 -7.29 4.40 0.10
N SER A 157 -7.71 3.58 -0.85
CA SER A 157 -7.14 2.25 -1.08
C SER A 157 -7.18 1.92 -2.58
N VAL A 158 -6.45 0.88 -2.95
CA VAL A 158 -6.47 0.32 -4.32
C VAL A 158 -7.28 -0.96 -4.30
N THR A 159 -8.36 -1.05 -5.09
CA THR A 159 -9.06 -2.32 -5.29
C THR A 159 -8.62 -2.98 -6.59
N GLN A 160 -8.63 -4.29 -6.62
CA GLN A 160 -8.50 -5.07 -7.85
C GLN A 160 -9.82 -5.00 -8.63
N ALA A 161 -9.88 -5.69 -9.77
CA ALA A 161 -11.11 -5.85 -10.56
C ALA A 161 -11.71 -7.26 -10.39
N PRO A 162 -12.26 -7.63 -9.21
CA PRO A 162 -12.73 -8.99 -8.95
C PRO A 162 -13.87 -9.42 -9.87
N VAL A 163 -14.70 -8.49 -10.35
CA VAL A 163 -15.76 -8.75 -11.32
C VAL A 163 -15.16 -9.21 -12.65
N ASP A 164 -14.19 -8.47 -13.18
CA ASP A 164 -13.49 -8.84 -14.40
C ASP A 164 -12.65 -10.10 -14.25
N GLN A 165 -11.97 -10.28 -13.13
CA GLN A 165 -11.22 -11.50 -12.83
C GLN A 165 -12.11 -12.73 -12.88
N GLY A 166 -13.30 -12.68 -12.27
CA GLY A 166 -14.29 -13.76 -12.33
C GLY A 166 -14.77 -14.03 -13.75
N ARG A 167 -15.15 -12.99 -14.49
CA ARG A 167 -15.61 -13.10 -15.90
C ARG A 167 -14.51 -13.71 -16.78
N ILE A 168 -13.30 -13.15 -16.75
CA ILE A 168 -12.17 -13.60 -17.57
C ILE A 168 -11.78 -15.03 -17.22
N ALA A 169 -11.82 -15.42 -15.96
CA ALA A 169 -11.54 -16.80 -15.55
C ALA A 169 -12.52 -17.80 -16.20
N ILE A 170 -13.81 -17.49 -16.24
CA ILE A 170 -14.82 -18.34 -16.89
C ILE A 170 -14.64 -18.36 -18.40
N GLU A 171 -14.38 -17.22 -19.04
CA GLU A 171 -14.11 -17.14 -20.48
C GLU A 171 -12.86 -17.96 -20.85
N THR A 172 -11.79 -17.83 -20.09
CA THR A 172 -10.54 -18.60 -20.28
C THR A 172 -10.76 -20.11 -20.13
N LEU A 173 -11.53 -20.53 -19.12
CA LEU A 173 -11.87 -21.93 -18.93
C LEU A 173 -12.68 -22.48 -20.12
N ASN A 174 -13.64 -21.72 -20.65
CA ASN A 174 -14.39 -22.10 -21.84
C ASN A 174 -13.47 -22.26 -23.07
N ASP A 175 -12.55 -21.32 -23.27
CA ASP A 175 -11.59 -21.40 -24.39
C ASP A 175 -10.68 -22.63 -24.28
N ILE A 176 -10.24 -23.00 -23.07
CA ILE A 176 -9.49 -24.22 -22.83
C ILE A 176 -10.34 -25.46 -23.18
N CYS A 177 -11.61 -25.49 -22.80
CA CYS A 177 -12.52 -26.59 -23.12
C CYS A 177 -12.76 -26.72 -24.63
N GLU A 178 -12.71 -25.63 -25.37
CA GLU A 178 -12.80 -25.59 -26.83
C GLU A 178 -11.46 -25.90 -27.54
N GLY A 179 -10.40 -26.16 -26.80
CA GLY A 179 -9.06 -26.44 -27.32
C GLY A 179 -8.32 -25.24 -27.88
N LYS A 180 -8.73 -24.03 -27.51
CA LYS A 180 -8.03 -22.79 -27.89
C LYS A 180 -6.78 -22.57 -27.05
N GLU A 181 -5.80 -21.89 -27.62
CA GLU A 181 -4.64 -21.41 -26.90
C GLU A 181 -5.05 -20.22 -26.01
N VAL A 182 -4.64 -20.26 -24.73
CA VAL A 182 -4.89 -19.19 -23.78
C VAL A 182 -3.58 -18.55 -23.31
N LYS A 183 -3.65 -17.32 -22.84
CA LYS A 183 -2.52 -16.52 -22.33
C LYS A 183 -2.89 -15.89 -21.02
N ASP A 184 -1.87 -15.42 -20.30
CA ASP A 184 -2.07 -14.58 -19.11
C ASP A 184 -2.79 -13.29 -19.50
N VAL A 185 -3.76 -12.89 -18.67
CA VAL A 185 -4.57 -11.68 -18.88
C VAL A 185 -4.36 -10.75 -17.70
N GLU A 186 -3.86 -9.56 -17.96
CA GLU A 186 -3.77 -8.51 -16.95
C GLU A 186 -5.15 -7.92 -16.67
N THR A 187 -5.48 -7.73 -15.41
CA THR A 187 -6.72 -7.07 -14.97
C THR A 187 -6.40 -5.72 -14.35
N ALA A 188 -7.35 -4.78 -14.42
CA ALA A 188 -7.20 -3.45 -13.89
C ALA A 188 -7.13 -3.45 -12.34
N CYS A 189 -6.56 -2.37 -11.80
CA CYS A 189 -6.70 -1.97 -10.42
C CYS A 189 -7.24 -0.54 -10.39
N TYR A 190 -8.08 -0.23 -9.39
CA TYR A 190 -8.71 1.09 -9.25
C TYR A 190 -8.34 1.71 -7.91
N TRP A 191 -7.93 2.98 -7.95
CA TRP A 191 -7.89 3.80 -6.76
C TRP A 191 -9.30 4.15 -6.33
N TYR A 192 -9.60 4.07 -5.04
CA TYR A 192 -10.82 4.63 -4.48
C TYR A 192 -10.52 5.40 -3.20
N ASP A 193 -11.27 6.45 -3.00
CA ASP A 193 -11.31 7.32 -1.85
C ASP A 193 -12.76 7.67 -1.51
N ALA A 194 -12.98 8.55 -0.53
CA ALA A 194 -14.32 8.94 -0.10
C ALA A 194 -15.16 9.60 -1.21
N GLU A 195 -14.53 10.20 -2.21
CA GLU A 195 -15.21 10.87 -3.33
C GLU A 195 -15.58 9.89 -4.45
N THR A 196 -14.70 8.92 -4.73
CA THR A 196 -14.79 8.05 -5.90
C THR A 196 -15.36 6.65 -5.62
N MET A 197 -15.47 6.25 -4.33
CA MET A 197 -15.90 4.89 -3.98
C MET A 197 -17.34 4.52 -4.43
N GLU A 198 -18.15 5.51 -4.78
CA GLU A 198 -19.52 5.30 -5.31
C GLU A 198 -19.58 5.39 -6.85
N ASP A 199 -18.45 5.59 -7.53
CA ASP A 199 -18.40 5.66 -8.99
C ASP A 199 -18.78 4.33 -9.63
N ALA A 200 -19.49 4.39 -10.75
CA ALA A 200 -20.04 3.21 -11.43
C ALA A 200 -19.00 2.18 -11.89
N GLU A 201 -17.76 2.61 -12.12
CA GLU A 201 -16.64 1.71 -12.47
C GLU A 201 -15.96 1.11 -11.24
N ILE A 202 -16.02 1.78 -10.10
CA ILE A 202 -15.30 1.42 -8.87
C ILE A 202 -16.19 0.61 -7.94
N ALA A 203 -17.39 1.10 -7.65
CA ALA A 203 -18.30 0.51 -6.67
C ALA A 203 -18.55 -1.00 -6.85
N PRO A 204 -18.71 -1.54 -8.09
CA PRO A 204 -18.89 -2.99 -8.27
C PRO A 204 -17.68 -3.84 -7.87
N ASN A 205 -16.51 -3.23 -7.75
CA ASN A 205 -15.25 -3.88 -7.37
C ASN A 205 -14.93 -3.74 -5.87
N LEU A 206 -15.77 -3.04 -5.10
CA LEU A 206 -15.65 -2.91 -3.66
C LEU A 206 -16.54 -3.99 -2.99
N TYR A 207 -15.90 -4.98 -2.40
CA TYR A 207 -16.57 -6.13 -1.76
C TYR A 207 -16.67 -5.96 -0.23
N ASP A 208 -17.40 -6.87 0.42
CA ASP A 208 -17.54 -6.98 1.88
C ASP A 208 -16.80 -8.19 2.42
#